data_7ffda2bb76eb8db66249f146a9f72ec5
#
_entry.id   7ffda2bb76eb8db66249f146a9f72ec5
#
_cell.length_a   1.000
_cell.length_b   1.000
_cell.length_c   1.000
_cell.angle_alpha   90.00
_cell.angle_beta   90.00
_cell.angle_gamma   90.00
#
_symmetry.space_group_name_H-M   'P 1'
#
loop_
_entity.id
_entity.type
_entity.pdbx_description
1 polymer ?
#
loop_
_entity_poly.entity_id
_entity_poly.type
_entity_poly.pdbx_seq_one_letter_code
_entity_poly.pdbx_strand_id
1 'polypeptide(L)'
;MDAMPRPYIPNDKWARKAAAEGFRARSVYKLMELDDWFGLLRTGQTVLDLGAAPGSWLQFASTQIGPKGKVIGVDLTPIAEVASNVKTFTQDMTDEKAIAQILSDEGITAVDLVLSDLAPNTSGVRDVDQWRSIELSQSVITIARQFLKPKGTCVIKVLRGADFDAFLRECKAGWHTVKPVTVAASRDRSREVYLVLSDHL
;
A
#
# COMPACT_ATOMS: atom_id res chain seq x y z
N MET A 1 18.98 13.36 38.03
CA MET A 1 19.54 12.75 36.81
C MET A 1 18.44 11.87 36.22
N ASP A 2 17.63 12.43 35.35
CA ASP A 2 16.58 11.68 34.67
C ASP A 2 17.20 10.76 33.63
N ALA A 3 16.96 9.47 33.77
CA ALA A 3 17.42 8.46 32.82
C ALA A 3 16.75 8.73 31.47
N MET A 4 17.55 8.98 30.43
CA MET A 4 17.04 9.05 29.07
C MET A 4 16.20 7.80 28.76
N PRO A 5 15.02 7.95 28.18
CA PRO A 5 14.21 6.81 27.79
C PRO A 5 15.03 5.93 26.83
N ARG A 6 15.15 4.66 27.15
CA ARG A 6 15.84 3.69 26.30
C ARG A 6 15.20 3.70 24.91
N PRO A 7 15.99 3.71 23.82
CA PRO A 7 15.42 3.63 22.49
C PRO A 7 14.56 2.37 22.40
N TYR A 8 13.36 2.53 21.89
CA TYR A 8 12.43 1.42 21.63
C TYR A 8 13.05 0.49 20.60
N ILE A 9 13.59 -0.64 21.05
CA ILE A 9 14.01 -1.73 20.17
C ILE A 9 12.74 -2.57 19.95
N PRO A 10 12.17 -2.60 18.75
CA PRO A 10 11.02 -3.44 18.47
C PRO A 10 11.42 -4.91 18.61
N ASN A 11 11.11 -5.53 19.74
CA ASN A 11 11.24 -6.99 19.90
C ASN A 11 10.05 -7.66 19.18
N ASP A 12 9.84 -7.28 17.94
CA ASP A 12 8.74 -7.67 17.11
C ASP A 12 9.09 -8.98 16.40
N LYS A 13 8.39 -10.07 16.77
CA LYS A 13 8.57 -11.39 16.14
C LYS A 13 8.46 -11.35 14.61
N TRP A 14 7.58 -10.50 14.09
CA TRP A 14 7.36 -10.33 12.66
C TRP A 14 8.54 -9.61 11.98
N ALA A 15 9.13 -8.60 12.63
CA ALA A 15 10.30 -7.92 12.10
C ALA A 15 11.52 -8.86 12.02
N ARG A 16 11.75 -9.67 13.05
CA ARG A 16 12.82 -10.69 13.02
C ARG A 16 12.59 -11.75 11.97
N LYS A 17 11.35 -12.23 11.83
CA LYS A 17 10.97 -13.18 10.80
C LYS A 17 11.21 -12.61 9.41
N ALA A 18 10.76 -11.38 9.14
CA ALA A 18 10.96 -10.70 7.86
C ALA A 18 12.45 -10.59 7.51
N ALA A 19 13.29 -10.16 8.47
CA ALA A 19 14.73 -10.06 8.27
C ALA A 19 15.38 -11.43 7.97
N ALA A 20 14.96 -12.48 8.66
CA ALA A 20 15.45 -13.84 8.43
C ALA A 20 15.03 -14.39 7.05
N GLU A 21 13.88 -13.98 6.53
CA GLU A 21 13.38 -14.36 5.21
C GLU A 21 13.85 -13.40 4.08
N GLY A 22 14.69 -12.39 4.41
CA GLY A 22 15.26 -11.45 3.44
C GLY A 22 14.32 -10.30 3.03
N PHE A 23 13.21 -10.10 3.74
CA PHE A 23 12.32 -8.99 3.49
C PHE A 23 12.76 -7.72 4.22
N ARG A 24 12.58 -6.57 3.58
CA ARG A 24 12.99 -5.25 4.09
C ARG A 24 12.15 -4.77 5.27
N ALA A 25 10.90 -5.22 5.38
CA ALA A 25 10.00 -4.85 6.47
C ALA A 25 8.96 -5.93 6.74
N ARG A 26 8.47 -5.96 8.00
CA ARG A 26 7.43 -6.88 8.44
C ARG A 26 6.07 -6.66 7.77
N SER A 27 5.85 -5.49 7.16
CA SER A 27 4.62 -5.17 6.43
C SER A 27 4.35 -6.14 5.28
N VAL A 28 5.36 -6.86 4.80
CA VAL A 28 5.19 -7.91 3.78
C VAL A 28 4.13 -8.94 4.15
N TYR A 29 4.05 -9.33 5.43
CA TYR A 29 3.06 -10.33 5.88
C TYR A 29 1.62 -9.83 5.78
N LYS A 30 1.41 -8.52 5.80
CA LYS A 30 0.09 -7.93 5.56
C LYS A 30 -0.35 -8.16 4.11
N LEU A 31 0.55 -7.93 3.15
CA LEU A 31 0.24 -8.19 1.74
C LEU A 31 0.09 -9.69 1.46
N MET A 32 0.94 -10.54 2.07
CA MET A 32 0.80 -12.01 1.95
C MET A 32 -0.58 -12.48 2.39
N GLU A 33 -1.04 -12.03 3.57
CA GLU A 33 -2.35 -12.40 4.11
C GLU A 33 -3.50 -11.88 3.24
N LEU A 34 -3.39 -10.66 2.71
CA LEU A 34 -4.37 -10.10 1.78
C LEU A 34 -4.39 -10.87 0.44
N ASP A 35 -3.23 -11.27 -0.04
CA ASP A 35 -3.11 -12.06 -1.26
C ASP A 35 -3.68 -13.47 -1.10
N ASP A 36 -3.41 -14.12 0.03
CA ASP A 36 -3.99 -15.44 0.37
C ASP A 36 -5.53 -15.40 0.41
N TRP A 37 -6.13 -14.30 0.89
CA TRP A 37 -7.59 -14.18 0.97
C TRP A 37 -8.27 -13.80 -0.34
N PHE A 38 -7.60 -12.96 -1.16
CA PHE A 38 -8.24 -12.32 -2.31
C PHE A 38 -7.63 -12.71 -3.66
N GLY A 39 -6.48 -13.40 -3.69
CA GLY A 39 -5.77 -13.73 -4.93
C GLY A 39 -5.43 -12.50 -5.74
N LEU A 40 -4.82 -11.50 -5.08
CA LEU A 40 -4.54 -10.18 -5.64
C LEU A 40 -3.47 -10.24 -6.73
N LEU A 41 -2.41 -11.02 -6.48
CA LEU A 41 -1.21 -11.08 -7.31
C LEU A 41 -1.25 -12.30 -8.24
N ARG A 42 -1.13 -12.05 -9.54
CA ARG A 42 -1.17 -13.07 -10.58
C ARG A 42 -0.04 -12.87 -11.58
N THR A 43 0.46 -13.96 -12.13
CA THR A 43 1.55 -13.92 -13.11
C THR A 43 1.26 -12.97 -14.27
N GLY A 44 2.23 -12.11 -14.58
CA GLY A 44 2.18 -11.20 -15.73
C GLY A 44 1.44 -9.88 -15.49
N GLN A 45 0.93 -9.62 -14.29
CA GLN A 45 0.26 -8.36 -13.95
C GLN A 45 1.21 -7.16 -13.96
N THR A 46 0.61 -5.99 -14.15
CA THR A 46 1.22 -4.69 -13.85
C THR A 46 0.67 -4.16 -12.52
N VAL A 47 1.55 -3.92 -11.56
CA VAL A 47 1.22 -3.49 -10.20
C VAL A 47 1.80 -2.10 -9.95
N LEU A 48 1.02 -1.21 -9.36
CA LEU A 48 1.45 0.11 -8.86
C LEU A 48 1.36 0.12 -7.34
N ASP A 49 2.50 0.35 -6.66
CA ASP A 49 2.59 0.45 -5.20
C ASP A 49 2.89 1.88 -4.79
N LEU A 50 1.95 2.54 -4.14
CA LEU A 50 2.01 3.94 -3.70
C LEU A 50 2.33 3.99 -2.19
N GLY A 51 3.48 4.60 -1.84
CA GLY A 51 4.07 4.52 -0.51
C GLY A 51 4.88 3.24 -0.31
N ALA A 52 5.69 2.89 -1.32
CA ALA A 52 6.32 1.60 -1.44
C ALA A 52 7.53 1.37 -0.51
N ALA A 53 8.12 2.43 0.09
CA ALA A 53 9.30 2.27 0.93
C ALA A 53 9.00 1.44 2.20
N PRO A 54 9.94 0.59 2.63
CA PRO A 54 11.29 0.34 2.11
C PRO A 54 11.34 -0.68 0.96
N GLY A 55 10.21 -1.12 0.40
CA GLY A 55 10.13 -2.03 -0.74
C GLY A 55 9.79 -3.49 -0.39
N SER A 56 9.29 -3.78 0.81
CA SER A 56 8.92 -5.16 1.18
C SER A 56 7.71 -5.69 0.40
N TRP A 57 6.74 -4.84 0.07
CA TRP A 57 5.62 -5.19 -0.79
C TRP A 57 6.08 -5.38 -2.24
N LEU A 58 7.01 -4.54 -2.71
CA LEU A 58 7.63 -4.70 -4.04
C LEU A 58 8.35 -6.05 -4.18
N GLN A 59 9.09 -6.51 -3.14
CA GLN A 59 9.76 -7.80 -3.15
C GLN A 59 8.76 -8.95 -3.33
N PHE A 60 7.70 -8.96 -2.55
CA PHE A 60 6.68 -10.00 -2.61
C PHE A 60 5.90 -9.94 -3.93
N ALA A 61 5.41 -8.77 -4.32
CA ALA A 61 4.67 -8.59 -5.58
C ALA A 61 5.48 -9.05 -6.79
N SER A 62 6.76 -8.63 -6.86
CA SER A 62 7.69 -9.03 -7.94
C SER A 62 7.80 -10.56 -8.08
N THR A 63 7.92 -11.26 -6.94
CA THR A 63 8.02 -12.72 -6.93
C THR A 63 6.73 -13.39 -7.42
N GLN A 64 5.57 -12.91 -6.96
CA GLN A 64 4.27 -13.51 -7.28
C GLN A 64 3.88 -13.29 -8.75
N ILE A 65 4.10 -12.09 -9.28
CA ILE A 65 3.75 -11.79 -10.67
C ILE A 65 4.76 -12.36 -11.69
N GLY A 66 5.95 -12.71 -11.22
CA GLY A 66 7.01 -13.31 -12.04
C GLY A 66 7.64 -12.35 -13.06
N PRO A 67 8.60 -12.85 -13.88
CA PRO A 67 9.45 -12.00 -14.72
C PRO A 67 8.73 -11.33 -15.89
N LYS A 68 7.53 -11.75 -16.24
CA LYS A 68 6.71 -11.14 -17.30
C LYS A 68 5.83 -10.00 -16.78
N GLY A 69 5.65 -9.89 -15.45
CA GLY A 69 4.93 -8.79 -14.82
C GLY A 69 5.82 -7.58 -14.62
N LYS A 70 5.20 -6.45 -14.26
CA LYS A 70 5.91 -5.20 -13.90
C LYS A 70 5.39 -4.68 -12.55
N VAL A 71 6.30 -4.22 -11.71
CA VAL A 71 5.96 -3.50 -10.49
C VAL A 71 6.54 -2.09 -10.55
N ILE A 72 5.69 -1.10 -10.34
CA ILE A 72 6.08 0.31 -10.21
C ILE A 72 5.88 0.70 -8.75
N GLY A 73 6.96 1.08 -8.07
CA GLY A 73 6.94 1.57 -6.70
C GLY A 73 7.19 3.07 -6.65
N VAL A 74 6.36 3.82 -5.92
CA VAL A 74 6.51 5.26 -5.75
C VAL A 74 6.53 5.58 -4.25
N ASP A 75 7.50 6.38 -3.82
CA ASP A 75 7.62 6.84 -2.42
C ASP A 75 8.41 8.15 -2.37
N LEU A 76 8.23 8.93 -1.31
CA LEU A 76 9.06 10.10 -1.02
C LEU A 76 10.49 9.71 -0.63
N THR A 77 10.66 8.50 -0.11
CA THR A 77 11.96 7.94 0.30
C THR A 77 12.55 7.10 -0.83
N PRO A 78 13.82 7.31 -1.20
CA PRO A 78 14.49 6.46 -2.18
C PRO A 78 14.46 4.98 -1.76
N ILE A 79 14.14 4.11 -2.71
CA ILE A 79 14.06 2.66 -2.51
C ILE A 79 15.25 2.00 -3.25
N ALA A 80 16.03 1.19 -2.54
CA ALA A 80 17.10 0.43 -3.16
C ALA A 80 16.54 -0.56 -4.20
N GLU A 81 17.35 -0.94 -5.19
CA GLU A 81 16.97 -1.90 -6.22
C GLU A 81 16.38 -3.19 -5.61
N VAL A 82 15.28 -3.67 -6.19
CA VAL A 82 14.54 -4.84 -5.70
C VAL A 82 14.73 -6.05 -6.61
N ALA A 83 14.32 -5.93 -7.86
CA ALA A 83 14.39 -6.99 -8.87
C ALA A 83 14.29 -6.38 -10.27
N SER A 84 14.63 -7.15 -11.30
CA SER A 84 14.67 -6.68 -12.70
C SER A 84 13.30 -6.25 -13.26
N ASN A 85 12.20 -6.77 -12.72
CA ASN A 85 10.83 -6.41 -13.10
C ASN A 85 10.21 -5.33 -12.21
N VAL A 86 11.02 -4.69 -11.34
CA VAL A 86 10.60 -3.60 -10.44
C VAL A 86 11.29 -2.31 -10.84
N LYS A 87 10.52 -1.23 -10.98
CA LYS A 87 11.00 0.13 -11.12
C LYS A 87 10.54 0.97 -9.93
N THR A 88 11.41 1.80 -9.40
CA THR A 88 11.11 2.66 -8.25
C THR A 88 11.37 4.12 -8.56
N PHE A 89 10.50 5.00 -8.07
CA PHE A 89 10.57 6.43 -8.31
C PHE A 89 10.44 7.18 -6.98
N THR A 90 11.34 8.15 -6.78
CA THR A 90 11.26 9.06 -5.63
C THR A 90 10.38 10.23 -6.02
N GLN A 91 9.10 10.16 -5.65
CA GLN A 91 8.06 11.10 -6.05
C GLN A 91 6.96 11.19 -5.00
N ASP A 92 6.37 12.37 -4.86
CA ASP A 92 5.13 12.53 -4.11
C ASP A 92 3.96 11.91 -4.89
N MET A 93 3.33 10.90 -4.31
CA MET A 93 2.21 10.22 -4.96
C MET A 93 0.96 11.09 -5.05
N THR A 94 0.86 12.19 -4.30
CA THR A 94 -0.25 13.14 -4.41
C THR A 94 -0.16 14.02 -5.67
N ASP A 95 0.99 14.04 -6.33
CA ASP A 95 1.16 14.65 -7.64
C ASP A 95 0.70 13.68 -8.75
N GLU A 96 -0.59 13.68 -9.03
CA GLU A 96 -1.22 12.82 -10.03
C GLU A 96 -0.59 12.96 -11.43
N LYS A 97 -0.13 14.17 -11.78
CA LYS A 97 0.52 14.41 -13.09
C LYS A 97 1.89 13.73 -13.17
N ALA A 98 2.65 13.78 -12.07
CA ALA A 98 3.92 13.09 -11.99
C ALA A 98 3.72 11.56 -12.06
N ILE A 99 2.71 11.02 -11.41
CA ILE A 99 2.37 9.59 -11.51
C ILE A 99 1.98 9.22 -12.95
N ALA A 100 1.15 10.03 -13.60
CA ALA A 100 0.77 9.83 -15.00
C ALA A 100 2.00 9.83 -15.92
N GLN A 101 2.93 10.75 -15.71
CA GLN A 101 4.17 10.84 -16.48
C GLN A 101 5.06 9.59 -16.27
N ILE A 102 5.24 9.16 -15.02
CA ILE A 102 6.01 7.95 -14.67
C ILE A 102 5.43 6.72 -15.43
N LEU A 103 4.12 6.52 -15.35
CA LEU A 103 3.49 5.39 -16.03
C LEU A 103 3.62 5.48 -17.56
N SER A 104 3.47 6.67 -18.13
CA SER A 104 3.65 6.93 -19.56
C SER A 104 5.08 6.63 -20.01
N ASP A 105 6.10 7.08 -19.28
CA ASP A 105 7.52 6.87 -19.59
C ASP A 105 7.90 5.38 -19.52
N GLU A 106 7.24 4.61 -18.66
CA GLU A 106 7.38 3.15 -18.56
C GLU A 106 6.51 2.37 -19.58
N GLY A 107 5.77 3.09 -20.44
CA GLY A 107 4.89 2.50 -21.46
C GLY A 107 3.67 1.80 -20.88
N ILE A 108 3.20 2.26 -19.69
CA ILE A 108 2.06 1.68 -18.97
C ILE A 108 0.86 2.61 -19.13
N THR A 109 -0.17 2.13 -19.81
CA THR A 109 -1.44 2.86 -19.98
C THR A 109 -2.46 2.53 -18.90
N ALA A 110 -2.38 1.32 -18.34
CA ALA A 110 -3.25 0.87 -17.26
C ALA A 110 -2.58 -0.24 -16.44
N VAL A 111 -2.97 -0.35 -15.17
CA VAL A 111 -2.45 -1.33 -14.19
C VAL A 111 -3.54 -2.31 -13.77
N ASP A 112 -3.15 -3.50 -13.35
CA ASP A 112 -4.07 -4.54 -12.89
C ASP A 112 -4.40 -4.38 -11.39
N LEU A 113 -3.44 -3.86 -10.62
CA LEU A 113 -3.51 -3.75 -9.17
C LEU A 113 -2.84 -2.46 -8.71
N VAL A 114 -3.52 -1.73 -7.84
CA VAL A 114 -2.95 -0.61 -7.07
C VAL A 114 -2.86 -1.02 -5.61
N LEU A 115 -1.70 -0.86 -5.01
CA LEU A 115 -1.40 -1.15 -3.61
C LEU A 115 -1.02 0.12 -2.87
N SER A 116 -1.42 0.22 -1.58
CA SER A 116 -0.93 1.27 -0.71
C SER A 116 -0.99 0.86 0.76
N ASP A 117 0.18 0.76 1.42
CA ASP A 117 0.31 0.62 2.88
C ASP A 117 0.71 1.96 3.54
N LEU A 118 0.35 3.09 2.90
CA LEU A 118 0.68 4.42 3.39
C LEU A 118 0.14 4.67 4.80
N ALA A 119 0.98 5.25 5.63
CA ALA A 119 0.59 5.83 6.90
C ALA A 119 0.91 7.33 6.89
N PRO A 120 0.04 8.19 7.40
CA PRO A 120 0.40 9.58 7.59
C PRO A 120 1.56 9.70 8.59
N ASN A 121 2.34 10.77 8.48
CA ASN A 121 3.25 11.16 9.56
C ASN A 121 2.40 11.41 10.80
N THR A 122 2.55 10.54 11.81
CA THR A 122 1.71 10.59 13.01
C THR A 122 2.03 11.81 13.85
N SER A 123 1.01 12.62 14.14
CA SER A 123 1.10 13.76 15.04
C SER A 123 0.97 13.36 16.52
N GLY A 124 0.49 12.12 16.77
CA GLY A 124 0.08 11.63 18.08
C GLY A 124 -1.35 12.05 18.46
N VAL A 125 -1.99 12.91 17.69
CA VAL A 125 -3.41 13.30 17.84
C VAL A 125 -4.26 12.40 16.95
N ARG A 126 -5.06 11.54 17.58
CA ARG A 126 -5.78 10.45 16.91
C ARG A 126 -6.66 10.90 15.75
N ASP A 127 -7.41 11.98 15.92
CA ASP A 127 -8.34 12.46 14.91
C ASP A 127 -7.62 13.11 13.73
N VAL A 128 -6.51 13.82 14.00
CA VAL A 128 -5.66 14.39 12.95
C VAL A 128 -5.00 13.29 12.12
N ASP A 129 -4.46 12.25 12.78
CA ASP A 129 -3.81 11.14 12.09
C ASP A 129 -4.82 10.34 11.25
N GLN A 130 -6.06 10.18 11.74
CA GLN A 130 -7.12 9.51 11.03
C GLN A 130 -7.58 10.31 9.80
N TRP A 131 -7.80 11.61 9.95
CA TRP A 131 -8.17 12.49 8.85
C TRP A 131 -7.10 12.48 7.73
N ARG A 132 -5.82 12.61 8.09
CA ARG A 132 -4.70 12.51 7.14
C ARG A 132 -4.65 11.15 6.43
N SER A 133 -4.97 10.07 7.14
CA SER A 133 -5.04 8.74 6.54
C SER A 133 -6.13 8.66 5.47
N ILE A 134 -7.28 9.29 5.69
CA ILE A 134 -8.36 9.37 4.70
C ILE A 134 -7.94 10.20 3.49
N GLU A 135 -7.32 11.38 3.68
CA GLU A 135 -6.84 12.20 2.58
C GLU A 135 -5.85 11.45 1.67
N LEU A 136 -4.87 10.76 2.27
CA LEU A 136 -3.94 9.92 1.51
C LEU A 136 -4.67 8.81 0.75
N SER A 137 -5.66 8.18 1.38
CA SER A 137 -6.44 7.12 0.75
C SER A 137 -7.30 7.64 -0.41
N GLN A 138 -7.84 8.85 -0.31
CA GLN A 138 -8.58 9.51 -1.40
C GLN A 138 -7.68 9.79 -2.60
N SER A 139 -6.43 10.25 -2.37
CA SER A 139 -5.44 10.43 -3.44
C SER A 139 -5.12 9.11 -4.15
N VAL A 140 -4.92 8.02 -3.37
CA VAL A 140 -4.72 6.68 -3.96
C VAL A 140 -5.92 6.25 -4.80
N ILE A 141 -7.16 6.47 -4.31
CA ILE A 141 -8.39 6.12 -5.05
C ILE A 141 -8.50 6.92 -6.35
N THR A 142 -8.13 8.20 -6.36
CA THR A 142 -8.14 9.03 -7.57
C THR A 142 -7.19 8.44 -8.62
N ILE A 143 -5.96 8.11 -8.23
CA ILE A 143 -4.99 7.45 -9.12
C ILE A 143 -5.51 6.09 -9.59
N ALA A 144 -6.08 5.31 -8.67
CA ALA A 144 -6.62 3.99 -9.00
C ALA A 144 -7.73 4.07 -10.05
N ARG A 145 -8.67 5.02 -9.91
CA ARG A 145 -9.75 5.24 -10.90
C ARG A 145 -9.22 5.63 -12.27
N GLN A 146 -8.12 6.38 -12.32
CA GLN A 146 -7.53 6.84 -13.57
C GLN A 146 -6.79 5.72 -14.31
N PHE A 147 -6.09 4.84 -13.57
CA PHE A 147 -5.13 3.91 -14.18
C PHE A 147 -5.49 2.44 -14.03
N LEU A 148 -6.47 2.06 -13.22
CA LEU A 148 -6.87 0.65 -13.14
C LEU A 148 -7.59 0.22 -14.42
N LYS A 149 -7.24 -0.98 -14.88
CA LYS A 149 -8.00 -1.70 -15.89
C LYS A 149 -9.43 -1.98 -15.39
N PRO A 150 -10.41 -2.17 -16.28
CA PRO A 150 -11.70 -2.74 -15.89
C PRO A 150 -11.51 -4.02 -15.08
N LYS A 151 -12.24 -4.17 -13.98
CA LYS A 151 -12.09 -5.27 -12.98
C LYS A 151 -10.75 -5.27 -12.23
N GLY A 152 -9.93 -4.23 -12.37
CA GLY A 152 -8.76 -4.04 -11.54
C GLY A 152 -9.10 -3.87 -10.07
N THR A 153 -8.11 -4.08 -9.21
CA THR A 153 -8.28 -4.01 -7.76
C THR A 153 -7.39 -2.93 -7.16
N CYS A 154 -7.90 -2.21 -6.17
CA CYS A 154 -7.15 -1.28 -5.35
C CYS A 154 -7.18 -1.76 -3.89
N VAL A 155 -6.01 -1.82 -3.26
CA VAL A 155 -5.87 -2.16 -1.83
C VAL A 155 -5.25 -0.98 -1.12
N ILE A 156 -5.97 -0.42 -0.16
CA ILE A 156 -5.54 0.74 0.61
C ILE A 156 -5.62 0.48 2.11
N LYS A 157 -4.66 1.01 2.86
CA LYS A 157 -4.72 1.05 4.31
C LYS A 157 -5.36 2.35 4.77
N VAL A 158 -6.32 2.24 5.70
CA VAL A 158 -6.99 3.37 6.34
C VAL A 158 -6.95 3.20 7.85
N LEU A 159 -6.83 4.29 8.60
CA LEU A 159 -6.97 4.27 10.05
C LEU A 159 -8.44 4.41 10.44
N ARG A 160 -8.95 3.47 11.23
CA ARG A 160 -10.31 3.54 11.77
C ARG A 160 -10.45 4.70 12.77
N GLY A 161 -11.53 5.48 12.66
CA GLY A 161 -11.85 6.62 13.50
C GLY A 161 -13.20 7.23 13.13
N ALA A 162 -13.47 8.48 13.53
CA ALA A 162 -14.78 9.12 13.40
C ALA A 162 -15.30 9.18 11.96
N ASP A 163 -14.43 9.48 10.99
CA ASP A 163 -14.82 9.68 9.59
C ASP A 163 -14.76 8.38 8.75
N PHE A 164 -14.33 7.26 9.34
CA PHE A 164 -14.15 6.00 8.62
C PHE A 164 -15.42 5.51 7.93
N ASP A 165 -16.56 5.57 8.62
CA ASP A 165 -17.82 5.07 8.07
C ASP A 165 -18.35 5.97 6.93
N ALA A 166 -18.09 7.27 6.98
CA ALA A 166 -18.40 8.20 5.91
C ALA A 166 -17.54 7.86 4.67
N PHE A 167 -16.23 7.73 4.85
CA PHE A 167 -15.31 7.35 3.80
C PHE A 167 -15.64 5.98 3.19
N LEU A 168 -16.01 5.00 4.01
CA LEU A 168 -16.45 3.68 3.52
C LEU A 168 -17.70 3.76 2.65
N ARG A 169 -18.66 4.65 2.98
CA ARG A 169 -19.84 4.88 2.13
C ARG A 169 -19.47 5.51 0.79
N GLU A 170 -18.53 6.46 0.76
CA GLU A 170 -18.01 7.04 -0.49
C GLU A 170 -17.34 5.98 -1.36
N CYS A 171 -16.53 5.11 -0.77
CA CYS A 171 -15.94 3.99 -1.50
C CYS A 171 -17.02 3.09 -2.11
N LYS A 172 -18.05 2.74 -1.33
CA LYS A 172 -19.15 1.88 -1.80
C LYS A 172 -19.99 2.52 -2.91
N ALA A 173 -20.05 3.84 -2.97
CA ALA A 173 -20.73 4.55 -4.06
C ALA A 173 -19.94 4.57 -5.37
N GLY A 174 -18.63 4.32 -5.32
CA GLY A 174 -17.75 4.40 -6.49
C GLY A 174 -17.11 3.07 -6.91
N TRP A 175 -17.45 1.95 -6.25
CA TRP A 175 -16.88 0.63 -6.53
C TRP A 175 -17.93 -0.47 -6.37
N HIS A 176 -17.95 -1.43 -7.29
CA HIS A 176 -18.88 -2.56 -7.20
C HIS A 176 -18.62 -3.44 -5.97
N THR A 177 -17.36 -3.62 -5.59
CA THR A 177 -16.99 -4.40 -4.41
C THR A 177 -16.09 -3.58 -3.50
N VAL A 178 -16.45 -3.50 -2.22
CA VAL A 178 -15.65 -2.88 -1.14
C VAL A 178 -15.66 -3.81 0.06
N LYS A 179 -14.48 -4.37 0.40
CA LYS A 179 -14.32 -5.28 1.54
C LYS A 179 -13.35 -4.69 2.55
N PRO A 180 -13.84 -4.21 3.71
CA PRO A 180 -12.96 -3.82 4.82
C PRO A 180 -12.49 -5.06 5.56
N VAL A 181 -11.18 -5.20 5.76
CA VAL A 181 -10.55 -6.33 6.46
C VAL A 181 -9.44 -5.87 7.39
N THR A 182 -9.20 -6.63 8.44
CA THR A 182 -8.08 -6.43 9.38
C THR A 182 -7.18 -7.66 9.32
N VAL A 183 -5.89 -7.45 9.06
CA VAL A 183 -4.91 -8.53 8.93
C VAL A 183 -4.25 -8.84 10.27
N ALA A 184 -3.94 -10.11 10.54
CA ALA A 184 -3.32 -10.56 11.78
C ALA A 184 -1.88 -10.02 11.96
N ALA A 185 -1.20 -9.72 10.84
CA ALA A 185 0.13 -9.11 10.86
C ALA A 185 0.13 -7.65 11.33
N SER A 186 -1.02 -7.00 11.48
CA SER A 186 -1.15 -5.71 12.16
C SER A 186 -0.82 -5.85 13.65
N ARG A 187 -0.41 -4.75 14.32
CA ARG A 187 -0.19 -4.76 15.76
C ARG A 187 -1.53 -4.88 16.49
N ASP A 188 -1.58 -5.59 17.62
CA ASP A 188 -2.79 -5.86 18.41
C ASP A 188 -3.60 -4.59 18.77
N ARG A 189 -2.93 -3.44 18.88
CA ARG A 189 -3.57 -2.14 19.17
C ARG A 189 -3.69 -1.24 17.94
N SER A 190 -3.43 -1.78 16.75
CA SER A 190 -3.53 -1.02 15.51
C SER A 190 -4.99 -0.74 15.15
N ARG A 191 -5.25 0.46 14.65
CA ARG A 191 -6.54 0.84 14.07
C ARG A 191 -6.56 0.67 12.55
N GLU A 192 -5.56 -0.02 12.02
CA GLU A 192 -5.43 -0.25 10.59
C GLU A 192 -6.54 -1.15 10.07
N VAL A 193 -7.17 -0.71 9.01
CA VAL A 193 -8.12 -1.48 8.20
C VAL A 193 -7.67 -1.39 6.76
N TYR A 194 -7.65 -2.51 6.06
CA TYR A 194 -7.45 -2.52 4.62
C TYR A 194 -8.81 -2.52 3.92
N LEU A 195 -8.95 -1.66 2.93
CA LEU A 195 -10.08 -1.71 2.00
C LEU A 195 -9.59 -2.36 0.71
N VAL A 196 -10.23 -3.46 0.35
CA VAL A 196 -10.06 -4.12 -0.96
C VAL A 196 -11.22 -3.67 -1.84
N LEU A 197 -10.89 -2.85 -2.85
CA LEU A 197 -11.82 -2.20 -3.75
C LEU A 197 -11.66 -2.83 -5.13
N SER A 198 -12.73 -3.33 -5.73
CA SER A 198 -12.66 -3.97 -7.05
C SER A 198 -13.78 -3.46 -7.96
N ASP A 199 -13.44 -3.35 -9.25
CA ASP A 199 -14.37 -2.98 -10.32
C ASP A 199 -14.99 -1.59 -10.06
N HIS A 200 -14.24 -0.53 -10.36
CA HIS A 200 -14.68 0.86 -10.19
C HIS A 200 -15.80 1.21 -11.20
N LEU A 201 -16.73 2.04 -10.73
CA LEU A 201 -17.92 2.49 -11.49
C LEU A 201 -17.59 3.63 -12.45
#